data_58694ee6c0edc1af16351108844d1933
#
_entry.id   58694ee6c0edc1af16351108844d1933
#
_cell.length_a   1.000
_cell.length_b   1.000
_cell.length_c   1.000
_cell.angle_alpha   90.00
_cell.angle_beta   90.00
_cell.angle_gamma   90.00
#
_symmetry.space_group_name_H-M   'P 1'
#
loop_
_entity.id
_entity.type
_entity.pdbx_description
1 polymer ?
#
loop_
_entity_poly.entity_id
_entity_poly.type
_entity_poly.pdbx_seq_one_letter_code
_entity_poly.pdbx_strand_id
1 'polypeptide(L)'
;YTTASYGDLAKSIIAISLLGDNPADFNKTNLVEILENRVQADGTLTEDKNGGCGATIWTLMALETVNSDKTKTVADKLSTMAMDNGAHWYEYQGPNADLDTTGWAMEALSVAGRSTYDATISKAYTFVQSKLNSKDGSYDIGWGGNADTQSCVLEGLHAAGYKLDDQAYN
;
A
#
# COMPACT_ATOMS: atom_id res chain seq x y z
N TYR A 1 -21.51 7.63 0.27
CA TYR A 1 -20.26 6.95 0.68
C TYR A 1 -20.39 5.42 0.71
N THR A 2 -21.60 4.88 0.96
CA THR A 2 -21.81 3.41 1.02
C THR A 2 -21.55 2.70 -0.32
N THR A 3 -21.57 3.40 -1.44
CA THR A 3 -21.29 2.89 -2.79
C THR A 3 -19.93 3.32 -3.33
N ALA A 4 -19.13 4.06 -2.54
CA ALA A 4 -17.80 4.49 -2.94
C ALA A 4 -16.86 3.28 -3.07
N SER A 5 -15.88 3.35 -3.97
CA SER A 5 -14.82 2.35 -4.04
C SER A 5 -13.99 2.33 -2.74
N TYR A 6 -13.26 1.25 -2.49
CA TYR A 6 -12.33 1.18 -1.35
C TYR A 6 -11.31 2.30 -1.40
N GLY A 7 -10.71 2.52 -2.58
CA GLY A 7 -9.72 3.56 -2.78
C GLY A 7 -10.26 4.97 -2.51
N ASP A 8 -11.45 5.29 -3.01
CA ASP A 8 -12.06 6.61 -2.80
C ASP A 8 -12.41 6.84 -1.33
N LEU A 9 -12.99 5.83 -0.68
CA LEU A 9 -13.35 5.91 0.73
C LEU A 9 -12.10 6.05 1.62
N ALA A 10 -11.08 5.21 1.39
CA ALA A 10 -9.84 5.23 2.13
C ALA A 10 -9.08 6.57 1.95
N LYS A 11 -8.91 7.02 0.72
CA LYS A 11 -8.28 8.32 0.42
C LYS A 11 -9.05 9.49 1.03
N SER A 12 -10.39 9.41 1.08
CA SER A 12 -11.20 10.44 1.76
C SER A 12 -10.93 10.46 3.26
N ILE A 13 -10.86 9.29 3.92
CA ILE A 13 -10.53 9.18 5.35
C ILE A 13 -9.16 9.79 5.63
N ILE A 14 -8.13 9.42 4.85
CA ILE A 14 -6.78 9.95 4.99
C ILE A 14 -6.77 11.48 4.82
N ALA A 15 -7.38 11.99 3.75
CA ALA A 15 -7.40 13.42 3.46
C ALA A 15 -8.11 14.24 4.56
N ILE A 16 -9.27 13.77 5.04
CA ILE A 16 -10.02 14.43 6.12
C ILE A 16 -9.18 14.46 7.39
N SER A 17 -8.53 13.33 7.76
CA SER A 17 -7.68 13.25 8.94
C SER A 17 -6.46 14.19 8.84
N LEU A 18 -5.81 14.27 7.67
CA LEU A 18 -4.68 15.17 7.44
C LEU A 18 -5.05 16.66 7.51
N LEU A 19 -6.31 17.00 7.19
CA LEU A 19 -6.85 18.36 7.35
C LEU A 19 -7.23 18.69 8.79
N GLY A 20 -7.12 17.73 9.72
CA GLY A 20 -7.45 17.88 11.13
C GLY A 20 -8.92 17.70 11.45
N ASP A 21 -9.72 17.25 10.49
CA ASP A 21 -11.14 16.92 10.68
C ASP A 21 -11.32 15.45 11.11
N ASN A 22 -12.51 15.13 11.60
CA ASN A 22 -12.84 13.79 12.08
C ASN A 22 -13.58 12.97 11.02
N PRO A 23 -12.95 11.97 10.37
CA PRO A 23 -13.62 11.13 9.39
C PRO A 23 -14.72 10.23 9.98
N ALA A 24 -14.74 10.02 11.31
CA ALA A 24 -15.83 9.30 11.99
C ALA A 24 -17.10 10.15 12.20
N ASP A 25 -17.04 11.46 11.93
CA ASP A 25 -18.19 12.37 11.99
C ASP A 25 -18.15 13.41 10.85
N PHE A 26 -17.88 12.97 9.62
CA PHE A 26 -17.81 13.85 8.47
C PHE A 26 -19.19 13.99 7.82
N ASN A 27 -19.75 15.21 7.85
CA ASN A 27 -21.11 15.47 7.35
C ASN A 27 -22.17 14.50 7.94
N LYS A 28 -22.10 14.23 9.24
CA LYS A 28 -22.98 13.29 9.95
C LYS A 28 -22.87 11.85 9.45
N THR A 29 -21.75 11.49 8.86
CA THR A 29 -21.47 10.15 8.35
C THR A 29 -20.16 9.64 8.96
N ASN A 30 -20.18 8.43 9.51
CA ASN A 30 -18.99 7.74 9.99
C ASN A 30 -18.33 6.97 8.83
N LEU A 31 -17.36 7.59 8.16
CA LEU A 31 -16.64 6.98 7.04
C LEU A 31 -15.76 5.82 7.50
N VAL A 32 -15.22 5.91 8.72
CA VAL A 32 -14.38 4.86 9.31
C VAL A 32 -15.18 3.58 9.51
N GLU A 33 -16.36 3.66 10.12
CA GLU A 33 -17.25 2.52 10.32
C GLU A 33 -17.69 1.88 9.00
N ILE A 34 -17.95 2.71 7.96
CA ILE A 34 -18.28 2.20 6.62
C ILE A 34 -17.12 1.37 6.07
N LEU A 35 -15.87 1.83 6.22
CA LEU A 35 -14.69 1.10 5.75
C LEU A 35 -14.47 -0.18 6.57
N GLU A 36 -14.54 -0.08 7.89
CA GLU A 36 -14.35 -1.21 8.80
C GLU A 36 -15.36 -2.35 8.57
N ASN A 37 -16.62 -2.00 8.31
CA ASN A 37 -17.68 -2.97 8.03
C ASN A 37 -17.47 -3.75 6.71
N ARG A 38 -16.58 -3.28 5.84
CA ARG A 38 -16.19 -3.98 4.61
C ARG A 38 -14.99 -4.90 4.80
N VAL A 39 -14.34 -4.89 5.98
CA VAL A 39 -13.21 -5.76 6.31
C VAL A 39 -13.71 -7.00 7.04
N GLN A 40 -13.48 -8.17 6.45
CA GLN A 40 -13.82 -9.47 7.02
C GLN A 40 -12.83 -9.90 8.13
N ALA A 41 -13.16 -10.93 8.87
CA ALA A 41 -12.36 -11.43 9.99
C ALA A 41 -10.94 -11.90 9.59
N ASP A 42 -10.76 -12.31 8.33
CA ASP A 42 -9.47 -12.73 7.76
C ASP A 42 -8.72 -11.61 7.02
N GLY A 43 -9.22 -10.39 7.09
CA GLY A 43 -8.64 -9.21 6.42
C GLY A 43 -9.03 -9.05 4.95
N THR A 44 -9.81 -9.98 4.38
CA THR A 44 -10.34 -9.80 3.02
C THR A 44 -11.37 -8.69 2.98
N LEU A 45 -11.48 -8.05 1.82
CA LEU A 45 -12.43 -6.96 1.60
C LEU A 45 -13.70 -7.51 0.95
N THR A 46 -14.85 -7.20 1.55
CA THR A 46 -16.18 -7.60 1.02
C THR A 46 -16.39 -6.98 -0.35
N GLU A 47 -16.84 -7.78 -1.32
CA GLU A 47 -17.13 -7.32 -2.69
C GLU A 47 -15.93 -6.79 -3.48
N ASP A 48 -14.70 -7.01 -3.03
CA ASP A 48 -13.52 -6.78 -3.88
C ASP A 48 -13.46 -7.85 -4.97
N LYS A 49 -14.00 -7.51 -6.13
CA LYS A 49 -14.14 -8.44 -7.27
C LYS A 49 -12.84 -8.61 -8.05
N ASN A 50 -11.87 -7.74 -7.83
CA ASN A 50 -10.66 -7.68 -8.62
C ASN A 50 -9.49 -8.42 -7.95
N GLY A 51 -9.54 -8.61 -6.63
CA GLY A 51 -8.61 -9.45 -5.86
C GLY A 51 -7.16 -8.96 -5.83
N GLY A 52 -6.90 -7.74 -6.30
CA GLY A 52 -5.56 -7.15 -6.31
C GLY A 52 -5.19 -6.49 -4.98
N CYS A 53 -3.97 -5.99 -4.89
CA CYS A 53 -3.45 -5.40 -3.66
C CYS A 53 -3.91 -3.95 -3.43
N GLY A 54 -4.30 -3.22 -4.47
CA GLY A 54 -4.55 -1.78 -4.39
C GLY A 54 -5.62 -1.40 -3.37
N ALA A 55 -6.78 -2.05 -3.39
CA ALA A 55 -7.85 -1.81 -2.42
C ALA A 55 -7.40 -2.12 -0.98
N THR A 56 -6.66 -3.21 -0.78
CA THR A 56 -6.15 -3.63 0.53
C THR A 56 -5.10 -2.65 1.06
N ILE A 57 -4.20 -2.17 0.20
CA ILE A 57 -3.18 -1.16 0.54
C ILE A 57 -3.84 0.13 1.03
N TRP A 58 -4.74 0.71 0.23
CA TRP A 58 -5.41 1.96 0.61
C TRP A 58 -6.27 1.82 1.86
N THR A 59 -6.94 0.66 2.02
CA THR A 59 -7.69 0.34 3.25
C THR A 59 -6.76 0.30 4.45
N LEU A 60 -5.61 -0.37 4.36
CA LEU A 60 -4.63 -0.44 5.44
C LEU A 60 -4.13 0.94 5.84
N MET A 61 -3.74 1.78 4.88
CA MET A 61 -3.27 3.14 5.15
C MET A 61 -4.32 4.01 5.84
N ALA A 62 -5.59 3.90 5.42
CA ALA A 62 -6.68 4.62 6.06
C ALA A 62 -6.94 4.15 7.49
N LEU A 63 -6.97 2.83 7.72
CA LEU A 63 -7.18 2.26 9.06
C LEU A 63 -6.03 2.60 10.01
N GLU A 64 -4.79 2.62 9.52
CA GLU A 64 -3.62 3.07 10.29
C GLU A 64 -3.75 4.55 10.67
N THR A 65 -4.13 5.40 9.74
CA THR A 65 -4.31 6.84 9.97
C THR A 65 -5.29 7.14 11.11
N VAL A 66 -6.30 6.29 11.31
CA VAL A 66 -7.33 6.45 12.36
C VAL A 66 -7.11 5.53 13.57
N ASN A 67 -6.00 4.81 13.64
CA ASN A 67 -5.68 3.84 14.69
C ASN A 67 -6.78 2.77 14.90
N SER A 68 -7.30 2.21 13.81
CA SER A 68 -8.34 1.17 13.85
C SER A 68 -7.81 -0.17 14.39
N ASP A 69 -8.63 -0.85 15.18
CA ASP A 69 -8.33 -2.22 15.65
C ASP A 69 -8.21 -3.24 14.50
N LYS A 70 -8.71 -2.93 13.31
CA LYS A 70 -8.63 -3.78 12.11
C LYS A 70 -7.33 -3.64 11.33
N THR A 71 -6.48 -2.66 11.67
CA THR A 71 -5.20 -2.40 11.01
C THR A 71 -4.36 -3.67 10.88
N LYS A 72 -4.14 -4.37 12.00
CA LYS A 72 -3.34 -5.59 12.00
C LYS A 72 -3.91 -6.68 11.07
N THR A 73 -5.22 -6.88 11.09
CA THR A 73 -5.88 -7.92 10.29
C THR A 73 -5.71 -7.66 8.80
N VAL A 74 -5.83 -6.40 8.36
CA VAL A 74 -5.63 -6.01 6.96
C VAL A 74 -4.16 -6.08 6.57
N ALA A 75 -3.24 -5.72 7.47
CA ALA A 75 -1.79 -5.83 7.23
C ALA A 75 -1.34 -7.30 7.10
N ASP A 76 -1.85 -8.19 7.97
CA ASP A 76 -1.60 -9.63 7.85
C ASP A 76 -2.08 -10.15 6.49
N LYS A 77 -3.27 -9.74 6.04
CA LYS A 77 -3.79 -10.09 4.73
C LYS A 77 -2.89 -9.59 3.60
N LEU A 78 -2.53 -8.30 3.59
CA LEU A 78 -1.66 -7.72 2.57
C LEU A 78 -0.31 -8.45 2.49
N SER A 79 0.26 -8.80 3.65
CA SER A 79 1.52 -9.57 3.71
C SER A 79 1.42 -10.93 3.01
N THR A 80 0.25 -11.60 3.07
CA THR A 80 0.02 -12.89 2.38
C THR A 80 -0.25 -12.75 0.88
N MET A 81 -0.52 -11.54 0.40
CA MET A 81 -0.77 -11.27 -1.02
C MET A 81 0.51 -11.07 -1.82
N ALA A 82 1.68 -11.00 -1.17
CA ALA A 82 2.96 -10.91 -1.87
C ALA A 82 3.19 -12.13 -2.75
N MET A 83 3.65 -11.89 -3.98
CA MET A 83 4.10 -12.94 -4.90
C MET A 83 5.38 -13.61 -4.37
N ASP A 84 5.76 -14.76 -4.92
CA ASP A 84 6.96 -15.51 -4.50
C ASP A 84 8.26 -14.67 -4.58
N ASN A 85 8.34 -13.78 -5.57
CA ASN A 85 9.45 -12.85 -5.75
C ASN A 85 9.36 -11.58 -4.88
N GLY A 86 8.33 -11.44 -4.05
CA GLY A 86 8.11 -10.30 -3.17
C GLY A 86 7.32 -9.15 -3.78
N ALA A 87 7.00 -9.20 -5.07
CA ALA A 87 6.22 -8.16 -5.73
C ALA A 87 4.74 -8.20 -5.32
N HIS A 88 4.07 -7.07 -5.53
CA HIS A 88 2.62 -6.93 -5.44
C HIS A 88 2.05 -6.52 -6.81
N TRP A 89 0.72 -6.58 -6.97
CA TRP A 89 0.06 -6.26 -8.25
C TRP A 89 -1.21 -5.43 -8.03
N TYR A 90 -1.55 -4.61 -9.02
CA TYR A 90 -2.79 -3.84 -9.02
C TYR A 90 -3.93 -4.64 -9.68
N GLU A 91 -5.18 -4.41 -9.25
CA GLU A 91 -6.33 -5.23 -9.62
C GLU A 91 -6.55 -5.41 -11.13
N TYR A 92 -6.44 -4.33 -11.90
CA TYR A 92 -6.76 -4.35 -13.32
C TYR A 92 -5.66 -4.96 -14.20
N GLN A 93 -4.48 -5.19 -13.64
CA GLN A 93 -3.35 -5.79 -14.38
C GLN A 93 -3.28 -7.30 -14.22
N GLY A 94 -4.13 -7.87 -13.35
CA GLY A 94 -4.02 -9.27 -12.97
C GLY A 94 -2.78 -9.53 -12.11
N PRO A 95 -2.40 -10.78 -11.88
CA PRO A 95 -1.30 -11.14 -10.98
C PRO A 95 0.09 -10.90 -11.62
N ASN A 96 0.30 -9.74 -12.21
CA ASN A 96 1.59 -9.32 -12.76
C ASN A 96 2.29 -8.39 -11.76
N ALA A 97 3.59 -8.64 -11.55
CA ALA A 97 4.40 -7.81 -10.68
C ALA A 97 4.38 -6.34 -11.12
N ASP A 98 4.11 -5.44 -10.18
CA ASP A 98 3.98 -4.02 -10.40
C ASP A 98 4.85 -3.23 -9.41
N LEU A 99 5.65 -2.29 -9.89
CA LEU A 99 6.57 -1.50 -9.05
C LEU A 99 5.83 -0.51 -8.15
N ASP A 100 4.84 0.19 -8.69
CA ASP A 100 4.09 1.21 -7.96
C ASP A 100 3.35 0.56 -6.80
N THR A 101 2.63 -0.53 -7.08
CA THR A 101 1.90 -1.31 -6.07
C THR A 101 2.85 -1.94 -5.05
N THR A 102 4.03 -2.39 -5.46
CA THR A 102 5.03 -2.94 -4.53
C THR A 102 5.58 -1.86 -3.61
N GLY A 103 5.84 -0.66 -4.12
CA GLY A 103 6.25 0.50 -3.33
C GLY A 103 5.20 0.87 -2.27
N TRP A 104 3.95 1.02 -2.67
CA TRP A 104 2.84 1.29 -1.76
C TRP A 104 2.62 0.17 -0.72
N ALA A 105 2.79 -1.10 -1.11
CA ALA A 105 2.70 -2.22 -0.16
C ALA A 105 3.83 -2.18 0.88
N MET A 106 5.05 -1.83 0.47
CA MET A 106 6.18 -1.64 1.39
C MET A 106 5.89 -0.51 2.38
N GLU A 107 5.37 0.62 1.91
CA GLU A 107 4.97 1.74 2.77
C GLU A 107 3.90 1.32 3.77
N ALA A 108 2.78 0.80 3.31
CA ALA A 108 1.64 0.42 4.14
C ALA A 108 2.03 -0.62 5.21
N LEU A 109 2.80 -1.66 4.85
CA LEU A 109 3.28 -2.67 5.80
C LEU A 109 4.31 -2.10 6.78
N SER A 110 5.13 -1.14 6.36
CA SER A 110 6.13 -0.51 7.23
C SER A 110 5.48 0.35 8.29
N VAL A 111 4.47 1.14 7.93
CA VAL A 111 3.70 1.98 8.87
C VAL A 111 2.90 1.10 9.84
N ALA A 112 2.26 0.03 9.35
CA ALA A 112 1.50 -0.89 10.19
C ALA A 112 2.37 -1.72 11.16
N GLY A 113 3.67 -1.86 10.88
CA GLY A 113 4.61 -2.54 11.78
C GLY A 113 5.82 -3.13 11.09
N ARG A 114 6.82 -2.30 10.79
CA ARG A 114 8.03 -2.65 10.04
C ARG A 114 8.67 -3.97 10.50
N SER A 115 8.84 -4.16 11.81
CA SER A 115 9.48 -5.36 12.35
C SER A 115 8.61 -6.63 12.20
N THR A 116 7.30 -6.49 12.26
CA THR A 116 6.35 -7.60 12.11
C THR A 116 6.35 -8.13 10.68
N TYR A 117 6.44 -7.24 9.70
CA TYR A 117 6.36 -7.57 8.27
C TYR A 117 7.72 -7.55 7.57
N ASP A 118 8.82 -7.59 8.34
CA ASP A 118 10.19 -7.49 7.82
C ASP A 118 10.50 -8.48 6.69
N ALA A 119 10.06 -9.72 6.80
CA ALA A 119 10.30 -10.74 5.80
C ALA A 119 9.63 -10.41 4.44
N THR A 120 8.38 -9.91 4.46
CA THR A 120 7.65 -9.49 3.25
C THR A 120 8.29 -8.24 2.65
N ILE A 121 8.58 -7.23 3.48
CA ILE A 121 9.20 -5.98 3.06
C ILE A 121 10.60 -6.22 2.48
N SER A 122 11.41 -7.10 3.07
CA SER A 122 12.74 -7.43 2.55
C SER A 122 12.70 -8.15 1.21
N LYS A 123 11.70 -9.01 0.97
CA LYS A 123 11.49 -9.61 -0.35
C LYS A 123 11.05 -8.56 -1.38
N ALA A 124 10.13 -7.67 -1.02
CA ALA A 124 9.69 -6.56 -1.87
C ALA A 124 10.87 -5.64 -2.22
N TYR A 125 11.72 -5.31 -1.26
CA TYR A 125 12.97 -4.58 -1.48
C TYR A 125 13.86 -5.27 -2.52
N THR A 126 14.06 -6.59 -2.38
CA THR A 126 14.88 -7.37 -3.34
C THR A 126 14.30 -7.31 -4.75
N PHE A 127 12.97 -7.40 -4.86
CA PHE A 127 12.28 -7.24 -6.15
C PHE A 127 12.52 -5.84 -6.73
N VAL A 128 12.27 -4.80 -5.96
CA VAL A 128 12.46 -3.40 -6.38
C VAL A 128 13.89 -3.16 -6.83
N GLN A 129 14.89 -3.59 -6.05
CA GLN A 129 16.30 -3.44 -6.41
C GLN A 129 16.67 -4.17 -7.71
N SER A 130 16.02 -5.29 -8.02
CA SER A 130 16.22 -6.00 -9.29
C SER A 130 15.75 -5.22 -10.53
N LYS A 131 15.00 -4.14 -10.32
CA LYS A 131 14.45 -3.26 -11.38
C LYS A 131 15.15 -1.91 -11.48
N LEU A 132 16.20 -1.71 -10.65
CA LEU A 132 17.01 -0.50 -10.71
C LEU A 132 17.88 -0.51 -11.97
N ASN A 133 17.75 0.52 -12.80
CA ASN A 133 18.60 0.76 -13.94
C ASN A 133 19.92 1.41 -13.47
N SER A 134 21.01 0.67 -13.52
CA SER A 134 22.32 1.14 -13.06
C SER A 134 22.93 2.28 -13.90
N LYS A 135 22.32 2.66 -15.03
CA LYS A 135 22.83 3.73 -15.89
C LYS A 135 22.31 5.10 -15.51
N ASP A 136 21.08 5.17 -15.03
CA ASP A 136 20.38 6.44 -14.74
C ASP A 136 19.69 6.46 -13.37
N GLY A 137 19.75 5.35 -12.60
CA GLY A 137 19.13 5.23 -11.29
C GLY A 137 17.61 5.12 -11.30
N SER A 138 16.98 4.97 -12.47
CA SER A 138 15.53 4.80 -12.55
C SER A 138 15.08 3.38 -12.25
N TYR A 139 13.85 3.23 -11.76
CA TYR A 139 13.16 1.96 -11.66
C TYR A 139 12.28 1.74 -12.89
N ASP A 140 12.43 0.58 -13.55
CA ASP A 140 11.71 0.28 -14.78
C ASP A 140 11.40 -1.22 -14.91
N ILE A 141 10.19 -1.52 -15.35
CA ILE A 141 9.74 -2.89 -15.68
C ILE A 141 9.59 -3.09 -17.20
N GLY A 142 10.19 -2.23 -18.01
CA GLY A 142 10.22 -2.35 -19.48
C GLY A 142 9.35 -1.31 -20.22
N TRP A 143 8.80 -0.34 -19.50
CA TRP A 143 7.99 0.76 -20.06
C TRP A 143 8.72 2.10 -20.09
N GLY A 144 9.96 2.14 -19.60
CA GLY A 144 10.72 3.36 -19.32
C GLY A 144 10.42 3.93 -17.94
N GLY A 145 11.46 4.50 -17.31
CA GLY A 145 11.32 5.16 -16.01
C GLY A 145 10.38 6.38 -16.12
N ASN A 146 9.46 6.53 -15.18
CA ASN A 146 8.55 7.68 -15.08
C ASN A 146 8.51 8.18 -13.62
N ALA A 147 8.11 9.44 -13.43
CA ALA A 147 8.11 10.09 -12.11
C ALA A 147 7.14 9.44 -11.12
N ASP A 148 6.05 8.87 -11.60
CA ASP A 148 5.03 8.22 -10.77
C ASP A 148 5.60 6.95 -10.13
N THR A 149 6.12 6.04 -10.93
CA THR A 149 6.80 4.82 -10.44
C THR A 149 7.97 5.16 -9.51
N GLN A 150 8.78 6.18 -9.85
CA GLN A 150 9.88 6.58 -8.98
C GLN A 150 9.37 7.01 -7.60
N SER A 151 8.33 7.86 -7.52
CA SER A 151 7.78 8.31 -6.23
C SER A 151 7.23 7.14 -5.42
N CYS A 152 6.42 6.27 -5.99
CA CYS A 152 5.87 5.11 -5.28
C CYS A 152 6.96 4.21 -4.68
N VAL A 153 8.01 3.94 -5.46
CA VAL A 153 9.15 3.14 -4.99
C VAL A 153 9.93 3.85 -3.89
N LEU A 154 10.23 5.15 -4.06
CA LEU A 154 10.99 5.91 -3.07
C LEU A 154 10.24 6.09 -1.76
N GLU A 155 8.93 6.30 -1.80
CA GLU A 155 8.05 6.35 -0.61
C GLU A 155 8.12 5.02 0.16
N GLY A 156 7.98 3.89 -0.53
CA GLY A 156 8.07 2.56 0.06
C GLY A 156 9.44 2.27 0.67
N LEU A 157 10.52 2.62 -0.02
CA LEU A 157 11.89 2.47 0.48
C LEU A 157 12.13 3.34 1.71
N HIS A 158 11.69 4.59 1.68
CA HIS A 158 11.82 5.53 2.80
C HIS A 158 11.06 5.03 4.04
N ALA A 159 9.79 4.66 3.90
CA ALA A 159 8.97 4.14 4.99
C ALA A 159 9.56 2.86 5.59
N ALA A 160 10.17 2.01 4.77
CA ALA A 160 10.86 0.80 5.19
C ALA A 160 12.24 1.07 5.85
N GLY A 161 12.69 2.32 5.90
CA GLY A 161 13.96 2.72 6.52
C GLY A 161 15.21 2.38 5.69
N TYR A 162 15.05 2.12 4.41
CA TYR A 162 16.19 1.98 3.50
C TYR A 162 16.77 3.37 3.18
N LYS A 163 18.10 3.43 3.11
CA LYS A 163 18.78 4.69 2.78
C LYS A 163 18.68 4.96 1.28
N LEU A 164 18.18 6.14 0.93
CA LEU A 164 18.04 6.59 -0.45
C LEU A 164 19.34 7.20 -1.01
N ASP A 165 20.34 7.39 -0.15
CA ASP A 165 21.67 7.92 -0.48
C ASP A 165 22.75 6.83 -0.62
N ASP A 166 22.36 5.57 -0.63
CA ASP A 166 23.28 4.46 -0.83
C ASP A 166 23.89 4.50 -2.25
N GLN A 167 25.09 3.94 -2.45
CA GLN A 167 25.84 4.00 -3.72
C GLN A 167 25.06 3.51 -4.95
N ALA A 168 23.96 2.80 -4.75
CA ALA A 168 23.04 2.39 -5.82
C ALA A 168 22.30 3.57 -6.49
N TYR A 169 22.27 4.77 -5.84
CA TYR A 169 21.55 5.96 -6.30
C TYR A 169 22.49 7.13 -6.69
N ASN A 170 23.82 6.92 -6.68
CA ASN A 170 24.84 7.92 -7.02
C ASN A 170 25.54 7.61 -8.34
#